data_156d536bdbb57f490f1e17501ddf4dd3
#
_entry.id   156d536bdbb57f490f1e17501ddf4dd3
#
_cell.length_a   1.000
_cell.length_b   1.000
_cell.length_c   1.000
_cell.angle_alpha   90.00
_cell.angle_beta   90.00
_cell.angle_gamma   90.00
#
_symmetry.space_group_name_H-M   'P 1'
#
loop_
_entity.id
_entity.type
_entity.pdbx_description
1 polymer ?
#
loop_
_entity_poly.entity_id
_entity_poly.type
_entity_poly.pdbx_seq_one_letter_code
_entity_poly.pdbx_strand_id
1 'polypeptide(L)'
;MAKELDFDAIKAAAESHRADMTRFLRAMISHPSESCEEGEVVACIKAEMESLGYDEVKVDGLGNVIGWMGEGDKIIAIDSHIDTVGIGNIENWDADPYEGYETDEIIYGRGGSDQEGGMASATYAAKMMKDMGLIPEGYKIMVVGTVQEEDCDGMCWQSIVNEYFGGPEDARNKIEFVISTEP
;
A
#
# COMPACT_ATOMS: atom_id res chain seq x y z
N MET A 1 -14.44 9.54 24.97
CA MET A 1 -13.37 10.57 24.94
C MET A 1 -12.34 10.08 23.96
N ALA A 2 -11.86 10.92 23.04
CA ALA A 2 -10.78 10.54 22.14
C ALA A 2 -9.56 10.10 22.98
N LYS A 3 -8.94 8.98 22.63
CA LYS A 3 -7.70 8.50 23.25
C LYS A 3 -6.62 9.54 22.94
N GLU A 4 -5.89 9.99 23.96
CA GLU A 4 -4.73 10.83 23.73
C GLU A 4 -3.67 10.02 22.99
N LEU A 5 -3.15 10.59 21.87
CA LEU A 5 -2.16 9.90 21.05
C LEU A 5 -0.77 10.05 21.65
N ASP A 6 -0.12 8.94 21.90
CA ASP A 6 1.30 8.88 22.30
C ASP A 6 2.17 8.79 21.03
N PHE A 7 2.61 9.93 20.54
CA PHE A 7 3.45 10.02 19.33
C PHE A 7 4.83 9.38 19.50
N ASP A 8 5.39 9.36 20.71
CA ASP A 8 6.68 8.71 20.97
C ASP A 8 6.52 7.18 20.87
N ALA A 9 5.42 6.63 21.39
CA ALA A 9 5.10 5.22 21.24
C ALA A 9 4.82 4.84 19.78
N ILE A 10 4.11 5.68 19.01
CA ILE A 10 3.86 5.46 17.58
C ILE A 10 5.20 5.45 16.82
N LYS A 11 6.07 6.41 17.07
CA LYS A 11 7.40 6.48 16.45
C LYS A 11 8.25 5.25 16.78
N ALA A 12 8.24 4.82 18.04
CA ALA A 12 8.97 3.63 18.46
C ALA A 12 8.43 2.36 17.80
N ALA A 13 7.11 2.24 17.63
CA ALA A 13 6.48 1.14 16.90
C ALA A 13 6.91 1.15 15.43
N ALA A 14 6.88 2.30 14.75
CA ALA A 14 7.32 2.43 13.37
C ALA A 14 8.81 2.03 13.22
N GLU A 15 9.67 2.50 14.12
CA GLU A 15 11.09 2.16 14.10
C GLU A 15 11.34 0.65 14.33
N SER A 16 10.52 -0.01 15.14
CA SER A 16 10.63 -1.46 15.35
C SER A 16 10.32 -2.30 14.11
N HIS A 17 9.57 -1.75 13.16
CA HIS A 17 9.25 -2.39 11.88
C HIS A 17 10.17 -1.98 10.72
N ARG A 18 11.17 -1.12 10.97
CA ARG A 18 12.07 -0.61 9.92
C ARG A 18 12.64 -1.72 9.04
N ALA A 19 13.22 -2.75 9.63
CA ALA A 19 13.86 -3.84 8.90
C ALA A 19 12.84 -4.63 8.04
N ASP A 20 11.64 -4.86 8.56
CA ASP A 20 10.60 -5.57 7.82
C ASP A 20 10.03 -4.72 6.67
N MET A 21 9.82 -3.42 6.89
CA MET A 21 9.39 -2.50 5.83
C MET A 21 10.46 -2.38 4.74
N THR A 22 11.73 -2.28 5.11
CA THR A 22 12.85 -2.26 4.15
C THR A 22 12.88 -3.54 3.31
N ARG A 23 12.81 -4.70 3.97
CA ARG A 23 12.76 -6.00 3.30
C ARG A 23 11.57 -6.09 2.34
N PHE A 24 10.39 -5.63 2.76
CA PHE A 24 9.18 -5.67 1.94
C PHE A 24 9.28 -4.73 0.74
N LEU A 25 9.74 -3.50 0.92
CA LEU A 25 9.98 -2.57 -0.18
C LEU A 25 10.99 -3.14 -1.19
N ARG A 26 12.11 -3.71 -0.70
CA ARG A 26 13.09 -4.37 -1.54
C ARG A 26 12.51 -5.56 -2.32
N ALA A 27 11.60 -6.31 -1.70
CA ALA A 27 10.92 -7.41 -2.38
C ALA A 27 10.00 -6.90 -3.50
N MET A 28 9.26 -5.81 -3.28
CA MET A 28 8.43 -5.19 -4.33
C MET A 28 9.29 -4.68 -5.49
N ILE A 29 10.33 -3.89 -5.24
CA ILE A 29 11.27 -3.38 -6.25
C ILE A 29 11.84 -4.52 -7.12
N SER A 30 12.03 -5.71 -6.57
CA SER A 30 12.58 -6.86 -7.32
C SER A 30 11.60 -7.49 -8.31
N HIS A 31 10.34 -7.07 -8.32
CA HIS A 31 9.32 -7.52 -9.25
C HIS A 31 8.99 -6.40 -10.24
N PRO A 32 9.52 -6.43 -11.49
CA PRO A 32 9.13 -5.47 -12.50
C PRO A 32 7.60 -5.40 -12.64
N SER A 33 7.05 -4.20 -12.56
CA SER A 33 5.60 -3.98 -12.44
C SER A 33 5.13 -2.84 -13.33
N GLU A 34 5.55 -2.81 -14.60
CA GLU A 34 4.98 -1.85 -15.54
C GLU A 34 3.47 -2.08 -15.64
N SER A 35 2.70 -1.00 -15.92
CA SER A 35 1.24 -1.05 -16.00
C SER A 35 0.76 -2.24 -16.84
N CYS A 36 -0.20 -2.99 -16.35
CA CYS A 36 -0.72 -4.27 -16.86
C CYS A 36 0.18 -5.50 -16.67
N GLU A 37 1.33 -5.38 -16.00
CA GLU A 37 2.26 -6.49 -15.72
C GLU A 37 2.51 -6.68 -14.21
N GLU A 38 1.65 -6.16 -13.34
CA GLU A 38 1.82 -6.08 -11.88
C GLU A 38 1.62 -7.42 -11.13
N GLY A 39 1.35 -8.53 -11.83
CA GLY A 39 0.93 -9.79 -11.20
C GLY A 39 1.87 -10.31 -10.10
N GLU A 40 3.19 -10.18 -10.26
CA GLU A 40 4.18 -10.65 -9.28
C GLU A 40 4.25 -9.74 -8.05
N VAL A 41 4.24 -8.41 -8.23
CA VAL A 41 4.23 -7.46 -7.11
C VAL A 41 2.90 -7.55 -6.34
N VAL A 42 1.76 -7.75 -7.01
CA VAL A 42 0.46 -8.01 -6.37
C VAL A 42 0.53 -9.25 -5.48
N ALA A 43 1.12 -10.34 -5.97
CA ALA A 43 1.29 -11.56 -5.18
C ALA A 43 2.21 -11.34 -3.97
N CYS A 44 3.29 -10.58 -4.14
CA CYS A 44 4.21 -10.18 -3.06
C CYS A 44 3.47 -9.40 -1.96
N ILE A 45 2.72 -8.36 -2.34
CA ILE A 45 1.96 -7.51 -1.40
C ILE A 45 0.89 -8.33 -0.68
N LYS A 46 0.14 -9.14 -1.41
CA LYS A 46 -0.87 -10.03 -0.83
C LYS A 46 -0.27 -10.94 0.24
N ALA A 47 0.85 -11.59 -0.06
CA ALA A 47 1.53 -12.47 0.88
C ALA A 47 2.02 -11.73 2.13
N GLU A 48 2.55 -10.53 1.98
CA GLU A 48 2.98 -9.69 3.13
C GLU A 48 1.79 -9.31 4.00
N MET A 49 0.69 -8.79 3.43
CA MET A 49 -0.52 -8.46 4.18
C MET A 49 -1.09 -9.67 4.93
N GLU A 50 -1.15 -10.84 4.30
CA GLU A 50 -1.60 -12.08 4.95
C GLU A 50 -0.68 -12.45 6.11
N SER A 51 0.64 -12.34 5.95
CA SER A 51 1.63 -12.62 7.01
C SER A 51 1.53 -11.68 8.21
N LEU A 52 1.15 -10.43 7.97
CA LEU A 52 0.93 -9.41 8.99
C LEU A 52 -0.41 -9.56 9.73
N GLY A 53 -1.26 -10.50 9.33
CA GLY A 53 -2.55 -10.77 9.96
C GLY A 53 -3.62 -9.74 9.64
N TYR A 54 -3.67 -9.29 8.39
CA TYR A 54 -4.83 -8.57 7.88
C TYR A 54 -6.08 -9.42 8.02
N ASP A 55 -7.21 -8.81 8.34
CA ASP A 55 -8.47 -9.53 8.57
C ASP A 55 -9.04 -10.11 7.28
N GLU A 56 -8.80 -9.45 6.17
CA GLU A 56 -9.13 -9.91 4.82
C GLU A 56 -8.13 -9.32 3.82
N VAL A 57 -7.72 -10.11 2.83
CA VAL A 57 -6.92 -9.66 1.68
C VAL A 57 -7.51 -10.24 0.40
N LYS A 58 -7.81 -9.39 -0.55
CA LYS A 58 -8.37 -9.77 -1.85
C LYS A 58 -7.60 -9.11 -3.00
N VAL A 59 -7.68 -9.77 -4.14
CA VAL A 59 -7.31 -9.17 -5.44
C VAL A 59 -8.59 -9.08 -6.25
N ASP A 60 -8.91 -7.90 -6.78
CA ASP A 60 -10.11 -7.67 -7.58
C ASP A 60 -9.95 -8.13 -9.04
N GLY A 61 -10.99 -7.95 -9.85
CA GLY A 61 -11.00 -8.38 -11.26
C GLY A 61 -10.04 -7.59 -12.16
N LEU A 62 -9.62 -6.39 -11.74
CA LEU A 62 -8.63 -5.59 -12.46
C LEU A 62 -7.20 -5.95 -12.06
N GLY A 63 -7.00 -6.42 -10.83
CA GLY A 63 -5.70 -6.76 -10.26
C GLY A 63 -5.34 -5.95 -9.01
N ASN A 64 -6.16 -4.98 -8.57
CA ASN A 64 -5.89 -4.24 -7.34
C ASN A 64 -5.85 -5.20 -6.15
N VAL A 65 -4.83 -5.06 -5.30
CA VAL A 65 -4.75 -5.78 -4.03
C VAL A 65 -5.33 -4.93 -2.91
N ILE A 66 -6.27 -5.49 -2.14
CA ILE A 66 -7.02 -4.77 -1.12
C ILE A 66 -6.94 -5.54 0.18
N GLY A 67 -6.39 -4.90 1.21
CA GLY A 67 -6.28 -5.43 2.57
C GLY A 67 -7.15 -4.66 3.55
N TRP A 68 -7.74 -5.36 4.51
CA TRP A 68 -8.62 -4.79 5.52
C TRP A 68 -8.10 -5.04 6.92
N MET A 69 -8.19 -4.02 7.78
CA MET A 69 -7.91 -4.13 9.22
C MET A 69 -8.98 -3.42 10.05
N GLY A 70 -9.49 -4.12 11.06
CA GLY A 70 -10.52 -3.62 11.96
C GLY A 70 -11.94 -3.97 11.53
N GLU A 71 -12.89 -3.63 12.40
CA GLU A 71 -14.31 -3.96 12.24
C GLU A 71 -15.14 -2.68 12.33
N GLY A 72 -15.79 -2.30 11.24
CA GLY A 72 -16.64 -1.12 11.22
C GLY A 72 -17.27 -0.87 9.86
N ASP A 73 -18.29 -0.03 9.86
CA ASP A 73 -19.01 0.33 8.62
C ASP A 73 -18.34 1.50 7.88
N LYS A 74 -17.59 2.32 8.61
CA LYS A 74 -16.86 3.46 8.05
C LYS A 74 -15.43 3.08 7.68
N ILE A 75 -14.94 3.62 6.59
CA ILE A 75 -13.66 3.25 6.00
C ILE A 75 -12.73 4.46 5.94
N ILE A 76 -11.51 4.26 6.42
CA ILE A 76 -10.37 5.10 6.10
C ILE A 76 -9.55 4.32 5.09
N ALA A 77 -9.48 4.81 3.86
CA ALA A 77 -8.70 4.17 2.80
C ALA A 77 -7.31 4.79 2.71
N ILE A 78 -6.30 3.95 2.48
CA ILE A 78 -4.93 4.37 2.17
C ILE A 78 -4.60 3.76 0.81
N ASP A 79 -4.27 4.60 -0.14
CA ASP A 79 -4.05 4.25 -1.53
C ASP A 79 -2.58 4.46 -1.91
N SER A 80 -2.02 3.46 -2.56
CA SER A 80 -0.68 3.50 -3.15
C SER A 80 -0.73 2.72 -4.45
N HIS A 81 -0.36 3.33 -5.57
CA HIS A 81 -0.22 2.53 -6.78
C HIS A 81 1.04 1.65 -6.72
N ILE A 82 1.01 0.55 -7.42
CA ILE A 82 2.05 -0.48 -7.38
C ILE A 82 2.63 -0.79 -8.76
N ASP A 83 2.06 -0.22 -9.79
CA ASP A 83 2.69 -0.17 -11.09
C ASP A 83 3.77 0.92 -11.12
N THR A 84 4.69 0.78 -12.03
CA THR A 84 5.81 1.69 -12.24
C THR A 84 6.00 1.98 -13.71
N VAL A 85 6.51 3.16 -14.02
CA VAL A 85 7.01 3.41 -15.39
C VAL A 85 8.23 2.56 -15.69
N GLY A 86 8.45 2.26 -16.97
CA GLY A 86 9.62 1.52 -17.43
C GLY A 86 10.94 2.18 -17.03
N ILE A 87 12.00 1.37 -16.97
CA ILE A 87 13.35 1.83 -16.57
C ILE A 87 14.04 2.73 -17.60
N GLY A 88 13.53 2.78 -18.82
CA GLY A 88 14.15 3.55 -19.90
C GLY A 88 15.54 3.04 -20.26
N ASN A 89 16.51 3.96 -20.43
CA ASN A 89 17.88 3.54 -20.75
C ASN A 89 18.61 3.12 -19.47
N ILE A 90 18.99 1.84 -19.40
CA ILE A 90 19.72 1.24 -18.28
C ILE A 90 21.05 1.96 -17.95
N GLU A 91 21.68 2.60 -18.95
CA GLU A 91 22.94 3.33 -18.75
C GLU A 91 22.76 4.60 -17.87
N ASN A 92 21.52 5.05 -17.65
CA ASN A 92 21.21 6.18 -16.81
C ASN A 92 21.07 5.80 -15.32
N TRP A 93 21.16 4.53 -14.98
CA TRP A 93 21.01 4.05 -13.62
C TRP A 93 22.38 3.79 -12.98
N ASP A 94 22.55 4.18 -11.71
CA ASP A 94 23.78 3.96 -10.96
C ASP A 94 23.95 2.49 -10.50
N ALA A 95 22.86 1.72 -10.50
CA ALA A 95 22.81 0.28 -10.23
C ALA A 95 21.66 -0.35 -11.00
N ASP A 96 21.56 -1.67 -11.01
CA ASP A 96 20.40 -2.36 -11.57
C ASP A 96 19.10 -1.86 -10.90
N PRO A 97 18.12 -1.36 -11.66
CA PRO A 97 16.93 -0.72 -11.09
C PRO A 97 16.00 -1.69 -10.34
N TYR A 98 16.07 -2.99 -10.61
CA TYR A 98 15.25 -4.00 -9.95
C TYR A 98 16.02 -4.78 -8.87
N GLU A 99 17.32 -4.97 -9.01
CA GLU A 99 18.16 -5.47 -7.94
C GLU A 99 18.40 -4.40 -6.88
N GLY A 100 18.65 -3.16 -7.29
CA GLY A 100 18.83 -1.99 -6.44
C GLY A 100 19.90 -2.18 -5.36
N TYR A 101 19.90 -1.28 -4.39
CA TYR A 101 20.72 -1.42 -3.17
C TYR A 101 20.06 -0.71 -1.99
N GLU A 102 20.54 -0.99 -0.79
CA GLU A 102 20.14 -0.29 0.43
C GLU A 102 21.34 0.18 1.23
N THR A 103 21.16 1.27 1.94
CA THR A 103 22.06 1.78 2.98
C THR A 103 21.23 2.10 4.21
N ASP A 104 21.84 2.62 5.27
CA ASP A 104 21.11 3.08 6.46
C ASP A 104 20.13 4.23 6.17
N GLU A 105 20.31 4.94 5.04
CA GLU A 105 19.55 6.15 4.69
C GLU A 105 18.74 6.02 3.40
N ILE A 106 19.12 5.12 2.50
CA ILE A 106 18.57 5.08 1.12
C ILE A 106 18.20 3.64 0.76
N ILE A 107 17.03 3.49 0.14
CA ILE A 107 16.65 2.33 -0.65
C ILE A 107 16.58 2.81 -2.10
N TYR A 108 17.37 2.20 -2.97
CA TYR A 108 17.50 2.56 -4.37
C TYR A 108 16.90 1.48 -5.27
N GLY A 109 16.04 1.87 -6.20
CA GLY A 109 15.45 1.00 -7.21
C GLY A 109 14.22 1.63 -7.83
N ARG A 110 13.72 1.04 -8.94
CA ARG A 110 12.48 1.45 -9.58
C ARG A 110 11.30 1.20 -8.62
N GLY A 111 10.37 2.16 -8.49
CA GLY A 111 9.26 2.08 -7.55
C GLY A 111 9.59 2.49 -6.10
N GLY A 112 10.88 2.65 -5.76
CA GLY A 112 11.30 2.94 -4.37
C GLY A 112 10.71 4.21 -3.78
N SER A 113 10.47 5.24 -4.59
CA SER A 113 9.78 6.48 -4.22
C SER A 113 8.36 6.51 -4.76
N ASP A 114 8.20 6.20 -6.03
CA ASP A 114 6.96 6.25 -6.79
C ASP A 114 6.57 4.84 -7.26
N GLN A 115 5.56 4.19 -6.55
CA GLN A 115 5.28 4.57 -5.14
C GLN A 115 5.15 3.35 -4.22
N GLU A 116 5.96 2.32 -4.45
CA GLU A 116 6.03 1.12 -3.59
C GLU A 116 6.47 1.46 -2.16
N GLY A 117 7.25 2.55 -1.99
CA GLY A 117 7.60 3.09 -0.67
C GLY A 117 6.38 3.53 0.14
N GLY A 118 5.40 4.15 -0.54
CA GLY A 118 4.09 4.45 0.01
C GLY A 118 3.33 3.19 0.40
N MET A 119 3.32 2.18 -0.47
CA MET A 119 2.67 0.89 -0.23
C MET A 119 3.25 0.17 0.99
N ALA A 120 4.59 0.14 1.13
CA ALA A 120 5.25 -0.45 2.30
C ALA A 120 4.83 0.28 3.58
N SER A 121 4.84 1.61 3.55
CA SER A 121 4.45 2.44 4.69
C SER A 121 2.99 2.25 5.08
N ALA A 122 2.06 2.26 4.11
CA ALA A 122 0.63 2.07 4.31
C ALA A 122 0.31 0.69 4.93
N THR A 123 0.94 -0.36 4.39
CA THR A 123 0.76 -1.74 4.86
C THR A 123 1.13 -1.88 6.33
N TYR A 124 2.27 -1.34 6.74
CA TYR A 124 2.70 -1.42 8.14
C TYR A 124 2.00 -0.41 9.04
N ALA A 125 1.58 0.75 8.54
CA ALA A 125 0.78 1.71 9.30
C ALA A 125 -0.54 1.11 9.75
N ALA A 126 -1.27 0.42 8.87
CA ALA A 126 -2.52 -0.25 9.21
C ALA A 126 -2.30 -1.35 10.28
N LYS A 127 -1.23 -2.15 10.14
CA LYS A 127 -0.81 -3.14 11.15
C LYS A 127 -0.56 -2.50 12.51
N MET A 128 0.24 -1.43 12.56
CA MET A 128 0.54 -0.71 13.80
C MET A 128 -0.71 -0.10 14.41
N MET A 129 -1.61 0.49 13.61
CA MET A 129 -2.88 1.02 14.11
C MET A 129 -3.73 -0.05 14.78
N LYS A 130 -3.78 -1.25 14.21
CA LYS A 130 -4.49 -2.40 14.80
C LYS A 130 -3.85 -2.83 16.12
N ASP A 131 -2.55 -3.07 16.12
CA ASP A 131 -1.81 -3.56 17.31
C ASP A 131 -1.84 -2.59 18.49
N MET A 132 -1.77 -1.31 18.20
CA MET A 132 -1.82 -0.25 19.21
C MET A 132 -3.25 0.13 19.63
N GLY A 133 -4.28 -0.47 19.00
CA GLY A 133 -5.68 -0.14 19.26
C GLY A 133 -6.00 1.32 18.91
N LEU A 134 -5.47 1.80 17.80
CA LEU A 134 -5.66 3.17 17.27
C LEU A 134 -6.73 3.26 16.20
N ILE A 135 -7.24 2.13 15.70
CA ILE A 135 -8.39 2.14 14.79
C ILE A 135 -9.62 2.60 15.59
N PRO A 136 -10.28 3.69 15.18
CA PRO A 136 -11.43 4.19 15.93
C PRO A 136 -12.60 3.20 15.91
N GLU A 137 -13.40 3.19 16.99
CA GLU A 137 -14.63 2.39 17.04
C GLU A 137 -15.56 2.73 15.87
N GLY A 138 -16.08 1.72 15.19
CA GLY A 138 -16.95 1.87 14.02
C GLY A 138 -16.19 2.09 12.70
N TYR A 139 -14.86 2.11 12.74
CA TYR A 139 -14.01 2.25 11.55
C TYR A 139 -13.22 0.99 11.24
N LYS A 140 -12.85 0.85 9.99
CA LYS A 140 -11.82 -0.08 9.52
C LYS A 140 -10.88 0.64 8.55
N ILE A 141 -9.66 0.13 8.46
CA ILE A 141 -8.66 0.60 7.50
C ILE A 141 -8.75 -0.28 6.26
N MET A 142 -8.74 0.35 5.10
CA MET A 142 -8.62 -0.27 3.79
C MET A 142 -7.29 0.16 3.18
N VAL A 143 -6.36 -0.75 3.01
CA VAL A 143 -5.09 -0.49 2.30
C VAL A 143 -5.23 -1.05 0.90
N VAL A 144 -4.95 -0.23 -0.10
CA VAL A 144 -5.10 -0.57 -1.51
C VAL A 144 -3.78 -0.41 -2.22
N GLY A 145 -3.34 -1.48 -2.89
CA GLY A 145 -2.33 -1.41 -3.93
C GLY A 145 -3.03 -1.34 -5.28
N THR A 146 -3.06 -0.15 -5.87
CA THR A 146 -3.75 0.07 -7.13
C THR A 146 -2.86 -0.21 -8.32
N VAL A 147 -3.44 -0.79 -9.39
CA VAL A 147 -2.75 -1.12 -10.65
C VAL A 147 -3.08 -0.09 -11.72
N GLN A 148 -2.21 0.03 -12.72
CA GLN A 148 -2.43 0.85 -13.94
C GLN A 148 -2.68 2.33 -13.66
N GLU A 149 -2.02 2.89 -12.64
CA GLU A 149 -2.11 4.32 -12.35
C GLU A 149 -1.37 5.11 -13.42
N GLU A 150 -0.16 4.72 -13.76
CA GLU A 150 0.76 5.39 -14.67
C GLU A 150 0.25 5.51 -16.12
N ASP A 151 -0.61 4.60 -16.54
CA ASP A 151 -1.16 4.56 -17.90
C ASP A 151 -2.66 4.89 -17.99
N CYS A 152 -3.41 4.75 -16.91
CA CYS A 152 -4.87 4.75 -16.92
C CYS A 152 -5.49 5.40 -15.69
N ASP A 153 -5.25 6.67 -15.51
CA ASP A 153 -5.75 7.47 -14.37
C ASP A 153 -7.17 7.12 -13.94
N GLY A 154 -7.29 6.53 -12.75
CA GLY A 154 -8.54 6.31 -12.07
C GLY A 154 -9.33 5.07 -12.48
N MET A 155 -8.88 4.21 -13.41
CA MET A 155 -9.55 2.96 -13.74
C MET A 155 -9.56 2.01 -12.55
N CYS A 156 -8.45 1.94 -11.81
CA CYS A 156 -8.30 1.17 -10.58
C CYS A 156 -9.39 1.49 -9.56
N TRP A 157 -9.59 2.77 -9.25
CA TRP A 157 -10.64 3.19 -8.32
C TRP A 157 -12.05 3.03 -8.88
N GLN A 158 -12.26 3.13 -10.20
CA GLN A 158 -13.56 2.80 -10.80
C GLN A 158 -13.90 1.33 -10.59
N SER A 159 -12.94 0.41 -10.74
CA SER A 159 -13.12 -1.00 -10.44
C SER A 159 -13.50 -1.20 -8.98
N ILE A 160 -12.71 -0.67 -8.05
CA ILE A 160 -12.95 -0.79 -6.62
C ILE A 160 -14.33 -0.27 -6.23
N VAL A 161 -14.70 0.93 -6.69
CA VAL A 161 -16.00 1.55 -6.37
C VAL A 161 -17.16 0.69 -6.88
N ASN A 162 -17.03 0.11 -8.06
CA ASN A 162 -18.11 -0.71 -8.63
C ASN A 162 -18.17 -2.11 -8.02
N GLU A 163 -17.03 -2.76 -7.81
CA GLU A 163 -17.00 -4.15 -7.33
C GLU A 163 -17.25 -4.28 -5.82
N TYR A 164 -16.68 -3.39 -5.00
CA TYR A 164 -16.81 -3.49 -3.55
C TYR A 164 -17.95 -2.67 -2.96
N PHE A 165 -18.27 -1.55 -3.60
CA PHE A 165 -19.28 -0.64 -3.04
C PHE A 165 -20.60 -0.66 -3.79
N GLY A 166 -20.65 -1.24 -4.98
CA GLY A 166 -21.86 -1.26 -5.81
C GLY A 166 -22.14 0.07 -6.52
N GLY A 167 -21.20 1.02 -6.44
CA GLY A 167 -21.24 2.29 -7.13
C GLY A 167 -20.81 3.50 -6.30
N PRO A 168 -20.73 4.69 -6.95
CA PRO A 168 -20.19 5.90 -6.32
C PRO A 168 -20.97 6.39 -5.09
N GLU A 169 -22.30 6.19 -5.07
CA GLU A 169 -23.12 6.63 -3.94
C GLU A 169 -22.85 5.81 -2.69
N ASP A 170 -22.78 4.48 -2.84
CA ASP A 170 -22.46 3.58 -1.73
C ASP A 170 -21.02 3.76 -1.23
N ALA A 171 -20.06 3.97 -2.13
CA ALA A 171 -18.69 4.28 -1.78
C ALA A 171 -18.63 5.58 -0.94
N ARG A 172 -19.28 6.66 -1.39
CA ARG A 172 -19.35 7.95 -0.67
C ARG A 172 -19.97 7.83 0.71
N ASN A 173 -20.91 6.92 0.91
CA ASN A 173 -21.56 6.72 2.21
C ASN A 173 -20.69 5.94 3.20
N LYS A 174 -19.71 5.16 2.72
CA LYS A 174 -18.86 4.28 3.54
C LYS A 174 -17.46 4.83 3.73
N ILE A 175 -16.83 5.40 2.68
CA ILE A 175 -15.47 5.95 2.74
C ILE A 175 -15.54 7.35 3.33
N GLU A 176 -14.93 7.52 4.50
CA GLU A 176 -14.86 8.82 5.18
C GLU A 176 -13.83 9.73 4.48
N PHE A 177 -12.65 9.18 4.17
CA PHE A 177 -11.60 9.85 3.38
C PHE A 177 -10.62 8.83 2.83
N VAL A 178 -9.86 9.27 1.84
CA VAL A 178 -8.74 8.54 1.24
C VAL A 178 -7.45 9.30 1.49
N ILE A 179 -6.42 8.59 1.90
CA ILE A 179 -5.04 9.11 1.96
C ILE A 179 -4.32 8.51 0.76
N SER A 180 -3.92 9.32 -0.21
CA SER A 180 -3.00 8.91 -1.26
C SER A 180 -1.57 9.16 -0.79
N THR A 181 -0.69 8.22 -1.07
CA THR A 181 0.73 8.32 -0.72
C THR A 181 1.59 8.79 -1.90
N GLU A 182 0.98 9.37 -2.90
CA GLU A 182 1.64 9.95 -4.08
C GLU A 182 2.74 10.94 -3.67
N PRO A 183 3.98 10.82 -4.20
CA PRO A 183 5.10 11.65 -3.83
C PRO A 183 5.02 13.09 -4.36
#